data_f28d11d9fafe1df7ab234ee483ae7787
#
_entry.id   f28d11d9fafe1df7ab234ee483ae7787
#
_cell.length_a   1.000
_cell.length_b   1.000
_cell.length_c   1.000
_cell.angle_alpha   90.00
_cell.angle_beta   90.00
_cell.angle_gamma   90.00
#
_symmetry.space_group_name_H-M   'P 1'
#
loop_
_entity.id
_entity.type
_entity.pdbx_description
1 polymer ?
#
loop_
_entity_poly.entity_id
_entity_poly.type
_entity_poly.pdbx_seq_one_letter_code
_entity_poly.pdbx_strand_id
1 'polypeptide(L)'
;MKRLLATTAFGLVLAMSGTADAGFILSGGTSNSIPGNNDFQSDLNALALDGFTIDYTDLTVDAPGTITFRVHGKEAGFTNGFESSDAGIDEQYPSDFGFDLPGTVIGSYSVADMEDFDWMFTSAAGVDAALGEQGFAIFTLNANGSSNIGTSVVWMGFDDDGAGPDDNHDDLIVSARFASAVPEPATIGLLGAGLAGLGFFARRRRMC
;
A
#
# COMPACT_ATOMS: atom_id res chain seq x y z
N MET A 1 68.27 -7.86 11.70
CA MET A 1 67.26 -7.57 10.67
C MET A 1 65.88 -7.69 11.30
N LYS A 2 65.22 -6.54 11.59
CA LYS A 2 63.85 -6.53 12.21
C LYS A 2 62.83 -6.48 11.04
N ARG A 3 62.00 -7.51 10.94
CA ARG A 3 60.89 -7.55 9.97
C ARG A 3 59.68 -6.83 10.59
N LEU A 4 59.31 -5.72 9.97
CA LEU A 4 58.10 -4.95 10.26
C LEU A 4 56.91 -5.76 9.69
N LEU A 5 55.99 -6.25 10.54
CA LEU A 5 54.69 -6.76 10.11
C LEU A 5 53.76 -5.54 9.95
N ALA A 6 53.40 -5.24 8.72
CA ALA A 6 52.35 -4.30 8.41
C ALA A 6 51.00 -5.02 8.55
N THR A 7 50.26 -4.70 9.60
CA THR A 7 48.88 -5.16 9.81
C THR A 7 47.95 -4.21 9.05
N THR A 8 47.48 -4.64 7.89
CA THR A 8 46.45 -3.90 7.14
C THR A 8 45.09 -4.21 7.80
N ALA A 9 44.57 -3.27 8.56
CA ALA A 9 43.20 -3.32 9.06
C ALA A 9 42.24 -3.05 7.90
N PHE A 10 41.53 -4.06 7.44
CA PHE A 10 40.44 -3.94 6.48
C PHE A 10 39.20 -3.51 7.23
N GLY A 11 38.89 -2.22 7.20
CA GLY A 11 37.66 -1.69 7.78
C GLY A 11 36.46 -2.14 6.97
N LEU A 12 35.65 -3.06 7.50
CA LEU A 12 34.37 -3.43 6.94
C LEU A 12 33.36 -2.32 7.25
N VAL A 13 33.11 -1.47 6.27
CA VAL A 13 32.02 -0.49 6.35
C VAL A 13 30.73 -1.28 6.03
N LEU A 14 29.97 -1.66 7.07
CA LEU A 14 28.59 -2.07 6.91
C LEU A 14 27.79 -0.80 6.57
N ALA A 15 27.50 -0.61 5.31
CA ALA A 15 26.42 0.27 4.89
C ALA A 15 25.11 -0.39 5.37
N MET A 16 24.56 0.07 6.49
CA MET A 16 23.17 -0.19 6.84
C MET A 16 22.33 0.60 5.85
N SER A 17 21.96 -0.01 4.72
CA SER A 17 20.86 0.48 3.92
C SER A 17 19.60 0.28 4.77
N GLY A 18 19.13 1.35 5.43
CA GLY A 18 17.78 1.39 5.94
C GLY A 18 16.87 1.11 4.74
N THR A 19 16.08 0.05 4.80
CA THR A 19 14.97 -0.12 3.87
C THR A 19 14.02 1.02 4.17
N ALA A 20 13.92 2.02 3.30
CA ALA A 20 12.73 2.84 3.27
C ALA A 20 11.59 1.87 2.97
N ASP A 21 10.59 1.82 3.84
CA ASP A 21 9.39 1.02 3.56
C ASP A 21 8.74 1.65 2.33
N ALA A 22 8.81 0.92 1.22
CA ALA A 22 8.15 1.32 -0.01
C ALA A 22 6.64 1.19 0.15
N GLY A 23 5.89 2.11 -0.40
CA GLY A 23 4.45 2.15 -0.22
C GLY A 23 3.72 3.12 -1.14
N PHE A 24 2.46 3.34 -0.82
CA PHE A 24 1.64 4.32 -1.51
C PHE A 24 2.02 5.74 -1.12
N ILE A 25 2.00 6.63 -2.10
CA ILE A 25 2.16 8.07 -1.95
C ILE A 25 0.86 8.73 -2.41
N LEU A 26 0.23 9.48 -1.50
CA LEU A 26 -0.94 10.29 -1.79
C LEU A 26 -0.55 11.76 -1.81
N SER A 27 -0.90 12.49 -2.85
CA SER A 27 -0.67 13.91 -2.97
C SER A 27 -1.95 14.70 -3.22
N GLY A 28 -2.05 15.87 -2.61
CA GLY A 28 -3.24 16.72 -2.69
C GLY A 28 -4.38 16.26 -1.77
N GLY A 29 -5.56 16.74 -2.05
CA GLY A 29 -6.78 16.46 -1.31
C GLY A 29 -6.94 17.27 -0.01
N THR A 30 -8.16 17.28 0.48
CA THR A 30 -8.53 17.87 1.76
C THR A 30 -8.99 16.77 2.68
N SER A 31 -8.33 16.61 3.81
CA SER A 31 -8.73 15.61 4.79
C SER A 31 -9.88 16.13 5.65
N ASN A 32 -10.88 15.28 5.85
CA ASN A 32 -12.06 15.52 6.66
C ASN A 32 -12.14 14.45 7.76
N SER A 33 -12.88 14.73 8.82
CA SER A 33 -13.24 13.72 9.81
C SER A 33 -14.25 12.75 9.21
N ILE A 34 -14.16 11.47 9.53
CA ILE A 34 -15.17 10.49 9.13
C ILE A 34 -16.52 10.89 9.76
N PRO A 35 -17.60 11.02 8.99
CA PRO A 35 -18.92 11.33 9.51
C PRO A 35 -19.40 10.29 10.53
N GLY A 36 -20.15 10.75 11.54
CA GLY A 36 -20.61 9.89 12.63
C GLY A 36 -21.75 8.93 12.25
N ASN A 37 -22.27 9.04 11.04
CA ASN A 37 -23.26 8.14 10.45
C ASN A 37 -22.62 7.01 9.61
N ASN A 38 -21.29 6.99 9.49
CA ASN A 38 -20.59 5.85 8.89
C ASN A 38 -20.67 4.65 9.84
N ASP A 39 -21.30 3.58 9.41
CA ASP A 39 -21.53 2.38 10.22
C ASP A 39 -20.24 1.60 10.51
N PHE A 40 -19.22 1.75 9.69
CA PHE A 40 -17.89 1.17 9.90
C PHE A 40 -16.94 2.08 10.69
N GLN A 41 -17.40 3.23 11.15
CA GLN A 41 -16.53 4.19 11.85
C GLN A 41 -15.78 3.59 13.04
N SER A 42 -16.43 2.74 13.84
CA SER A 42 -15.80 2.09 15.00
C SER A 42 -14.66 1.17 14.59
N ASP A 43 -14.81 0.46 13.45
CA ASP A 43 -13.85 -0.47 12.92
C ASP A 43 -12.69 0.29 12.24
N LEU A 44 -12.99 1.34 11.50
CA LEU A 44 -11.99 2.23 10.92
C LEU A 44 -11.15 2.91 12.00
N ASN A 45 -11.76 3.41 13.07
CA ASN A 45 -11.06 3.98 14.22
C ASN A 45 -10.15 2.95 14.93
N ALA A 46 -10.57 1.68 15.00
CA ALA A 46 -9.73 0.61 15.53
C ALA A 46 -8.47 0.36 14.67
N LEU A 47 -8.52 0.74 13.39
CA LEU A 47 -7.38 0.76 12.46
C LEU A 47 -6.59 2.07 12.50
N ALA A 48 -6.95 3.00 13.39
CA ALA A 48 -6.42 4.37 13.47
C ALA A 48 -6.74 5.25 12.24
N LEU A 49 -7.81 4.90 11.50
CA LEU A 49 -8.31 5.66 10.35
C LEU A 49 -9.43 6.58 10.86
N ASP A 50 -9.12 7.79 11.25
CA ASP A 50 -10.06 8.76 11.84
C ASP A 50 -10.38 9.94 10.92
N GLY A 51 -9.86 9.91 9.69
CA GLY A 51 -10.12 10.88 8.65
C GLY A 51 -10.24 10.23 7.27
N PHE A 52 -10.78 10.99 6.33
CA PHE A 52 -10.77 10.62 4.91
C PHE A 52 -10.41 11.82 4.04
N THR A 53 -9.96 11.59 2.82
CA THR A 53 -9.68 12.62 1.83
C THR A 53 -10.31 12.27 0.50
N ILE A 54 -10.86 13.28 -0.14
CA ILE A 54 -11.38 13.29 -1.49
C ILE A 54 -10.63 14.36 -2.29
N ASP A 55 -10.89 14.49 -3.57
CA ASP A 55 -10.29 15.53 -4.43
C ASP A 55 -8.74 15.54 -4.41
N TYR A 56 -8.11 14.39 -4.15
CA TYR A 56 -6.66 14.30 -4.24
C TYR A 56 -6.21 14.25 -5.71
N THR A 57 -4.98 14.73 -5.95
CA THR A 57 -4.47 14.90 -7.32
C THR A 57 -3.74 13.68 -7.84
N ASP A 58 -3.25 12.82 -6.94
CA ASP A 58 -2.40 11.70 -7.34
C ASP A 58 -2.29 10.64 -6.22
N LEU A 59 -2.38 9.37 -6.60
CA LEU A 59 -2.02 8.22 -5.79
C LEU A 59 -1.06 7.35 -6.60
N THR A 60 0.15 7.18 -6.11
CA THR A 60 1.20 6.40 -6.77
C THR A 60 1.89 5.46 -5.81
N VAL A 61 2.81 4.64 -6.31
CA VAL A 61 3.75 3.88 -5.48
C VAL A 61 5.18 4.32 -5.75
N ASP A 62 6.05 4.22 -4.75
CA ASP A 62 7.45 4.67 -4.81
C ASP A 62 8.45 3.58 -5.20
N ALA A 63 7.96 2.37 -5.52
CA ALA A 63 8.79 1.26 -5.96
C ALA A 63 7.96 0.24 -6.75
N PRO A 64 8.57 -0.58 -7.61
CA PRO A 64 7.91 -1.74 -8.21
C PRO A 64 7.47 -2.74 -7.15
N GLY A 65 6.30 -3.37 -7.36
CA GLY A 65 5.76 -4.30 -6.40
C GLY A 65 4.53 -5.04 -6.88
N THR A 66 3.75 -5.51 -5.92
CA THR A 66 2.45 -6.15 -6.15
C THR A 66 1.41 -5.46 -5.29
N ILE A 67 0.29 -5.08 -5.89
CA ILE A 67 -0.89 -4.61 -5.19
C ILE A 67 -1.89 -5.76 -5.09
N THR A 68 -2.45 -5.95 -3.90
CA THR A 68 -3.52 -6.92 -3.63
C THR A 68 -4.72 -6.20 -3.06
N PHE A 69 -5.89 -6.37 -3.68
CA PHE A 69 -7.16 -5.77 -3.27
C PHE A 69 -7.98 -6.70 -2.40
N ARG A 70 -8.69 -6.10 -1.44
CA ARG A 70 -9.63 -6.81 -0.56
C ARG A 70 -10.88 -5.97 -0.38
N VAL A 71 -12.04 -6.62 -0.45
CA VAL A 71 -13.30 -6.03 -0.02
C VAL A 71 -13.54 -6.36 1.46
N HIS A 72 -14.10 -5.41 2.20
CA HIS A 72 -14.28 -5.51 3.64
C HIS A 72 -15.71 -5.39 4.10
N GLY A 73 -16.51 -4.54 3.51
CA GLY A 73 -17.90 -4.34 3.90
C GLY A 73 -18.65 -3.50 2.89
N LYS A 74 -19.98 -3.58 2.97
CA LYS A 74 -20.90 -2.82 2.14
C LYS A 74 -22.18 -2.50 2.92
N GLU A 75 -22.59 -1.24 2.85
CA GLU A 75 -23.87 -0.78 3.36
C GLU A 75 -24.54 0.16 2.35
N ALA A 76 -25.29 -0.38 1.42
CA ALA A 76 -25.98 0.40 0.41
C ALA A 76 -27.20 -0.31 -0.13
N GLY A 77 -28.22 0.44 -0.48
CA GLY A 77 -29.43 -0.07 -1.10
C GLY A 77 -29.27 -0.55 -2.54
N PHE A 78 -28.17 -0.19 -3.20
CA PHE A 78 -27.88 -0.51 -4.59
C PHE A 78 -26.80 -1.58 -4.71
N THR A 79 -26.68 -2.20 -5.88
CA THR A 79 -25.51 -3.01 -6.22
C THR A 79 -24.32 -2.09 -6.44
N ASN A 80 -23.28 -2.23 -5.63
CA ASN A 80 -22.04 -1.49 -5.76
C ASN A 80 -20.90 -2.41 -6.15
N GLY A 81 -19.92 -1.89 -6.85
CA GLY A 81 -18.81 -2.65 -7.37
C GLY A 81 -17.47 -1.93 -7.24
N PHE A 82 -16.41 -2.69 -7.48
CA PHE A 82 -15.05 -2.17 -7.60
C PHE A 82 -14.41 -2.73 -8.86
N GLU A 83 -13.82 -1.85 -9.66
CA GLU A 83 -13.19 -2.17 -10.93
C GLU A 83 -11.74 -1.70 -10.98
N SER A 84 -10.89 -2.49 -11.62
CA SER A 84 -9.54 -2.12 -12.05
C SER A 84 -9.18 -2.96 -13.27
N SER A 85 -9.00 -2.33 -14.42
CA SER A 85 -8.62 -3.04 -15.64
C SER A 85 -7.21 -3.61 -15.54
N ASP A 86 -6.30 -2.94 -14.84
CA ASP A 86 -4.93 -3.39 -14.62
C ASP A 86 -4.87 -4.69 -13.80
N ALA A 87 -5.75 -4.80 -12.79
CA ALA A 87 -5.89 -6.00 -11.98
C ALA A 87 -6.84 -7.05 -12.59
N GLY A 88 -7.58 -6.72 -13.65
CA GLY A 88 -8.65 -7.55 -14.19
C GLY A 88 -9.78 -7.78 -13.19
N ILE A 89 -10.06 -6.78 -12.36
CA ILE A 89 -11.14 -6.80 -11.36
C ILE A 89 -12.38 -6.14 -11.96
N ASP A 90 -13.53 -6.81 -11.82
CA ASP A 90 -14.88 -6.33 -12.11
C ASP A 90 -15.82 -7.06 -11.16
N GLU A 91 -15.83 -6.60 -9.90
CA GLU A 91 -16.56 -7.25 -8.80
C GLU A 91 -17.81 -6.45 -8.44
N GLN A 92 -18.95 -7.14 -8.26
CA GLN A 92 -20.24 -6.53 -7.97
C GLN A 92 -20.85 -7.13 -6.70
N TYR A 93 -21.33 -6.28 -5.82
CA TYR A 93 -21.89 -6.64 -4.52
C TYR A 93 -23.36 -6.23 -4.42
N PRO A 94 -24.30 -7.15 -4.69
CA PRO A 94 -25.74 -6.83 -4.72
C PRO A 94 -26.39 -6.75 -3.34
N SER A 95 -25.71 -7.20 -2.28
CA SER A 95 -26.25 -7.28 -0.92
C SER A 95 -25.28 -6.69 0.08
N ASP A 96 -25.82 -6.10 1.13
CA ASP A 96 -25.05 -5.59 2.25
C ASP A 96 -24.36 -6.72 3.01
N PHE A 97 -23.21 -6.42 3.55
CA PHE A 97 -22.47 -7.28 4.46
C PHE A 97 -21.62 -6.42 5.40
N GLY A 98 -21.51 -6.86 6.65
CA GLY A 98 -20.78 -6.15 7.68
C GLY A 98 -19.27 -6.14 7.43
N PHE A 99 -18.59 -5.23 8.07
CA PHE A 99 -17.14 -5.08 8.00
C PHE A 99 -16.42 -6.34 8.48
N ASP A 100 -15.47 -6.84 7.70
CA ASP A 100 -14.70 -8.05 7.99
C ASP A 100 -13.18 -7.80 7.83
N LEU A 101 -12.41 -8.26 8.80
CA LEU A 101 -10.95 -8.27 8.76
C LEU A 101 -10.44 -9.72 8.79
N PRO A 102 -9.56 -10.08 7.90
CA PRO A 102 -8.75 -9.27 6.96
C PRO A 102 -9.43 -8.97 5.60
N GLY A 103 -10.72 -9.20 5.44
CA GLY A 103 -11.46 -9.03 4.19
C GLY A 103 -11.19 -10.13 3.14
N THR A 104 -11.99 -10.16 2.09
CA THR A 104 -11.89 -11.11 1.00
C THR A 104 -11.00 -10.57 -0.12
N VAL A 105 -10.00 -11.34 -0.56
CA VAL A 105 -9.16 -10.98 -1.72
C VAL A 105 -9.98 -11.04 -2.99
N ILE A 106 -9.97 -9.96 -3.77
CA ILE A 106 -10.71 -9.82 -5.04
C ILE A 106 -9.78 -9.77 -6.25
N GLY A 107 -8.50 -9.47 -6.07
CA GLY A 107 -7.52 -9.49 -7.15
C GLY A 107 -6.15 -9.00 -6.74
N SER A 108 -5.20 -9.11 -7.66
CA SER A 108 -3.86 -8.55 -7.50
C SER A 108 -3.16 -8.39 -8.83
N TYR A 109 -2.25 -7.41 -8.94
CA TYR A 109 -1.40 -7.22 -10.12
C TYR A 109 -0.01 -6.68 -9.74
N SER A 110 0.92 -6.79 -10.69
CA SER A 110 2.25 -6.19 -10.54
C SER A 110 2.22 -4.75 -11.03
N VAL A 111 2.79 -3.85 -10.26
CA VAL A 111 2.85 -2.42 -10.54
C VAL A 111 4.31 -1.97 -10.66
N ALA A 112 4.57 -1.05 -11.60
CA ALA A 112 5.80 -0.28 -11.66
C ALA A 112 5.78 0.88 -10.66
N ASP A 113 6.93 1.50 -10.41
CA ASP A 113 6.98 2.74 -9.64
C ASP A 113 6.32 3.90 -10.39
N MET A 114 5.69 4.82 -9.66
CA MET A 114 5.03 6.02 -10.20
C MET A 114 3.96 5.71 -11.27
N GLU A 115 3.24 4.59 -11.10
CA GLU A 115 2.14 4.22 -11.98
C GLU A 115 0.86 4.95 -11.59
N ASP A 116 0.09 5.42 -12.59
CA ASP A 116 -1.25 5.95 -12.41
C ASP A 116 -2.25 4.80 -12.32
N PHE A 117 -3.18 4.86 -11.36
CA PHE A 117 -4.14 3.80 -11.13
C PHE A 117 -5.49 4.09 -11.77
N ASP A 118 -6.11 3.05 -12.34
CA ASP A 118 -7.42 3.09 -12.99
C ASP A 118 -8.58 2.63 -12.10
N TRP A 119 -8.42 2.75 -10.78
CA TRP A 119 -9.38 2.22 -9.81
C TRP A 119 -10.69 3.03 -9.83
N MET A 120 -11.80 2.32 -9.81
CA MET A 120 -13.12 2.91 -9.86
C MET A 120 -14.11 2.13 -8.99
N PHE A 121 -14.95 2.85 -8.27
CA PHE A 121 -16.19 2.31 -7.73
C PHE A 121 -17.33 2.49 -8.71
N THR A 122 -18.23 1.51 -8.76
CA THR A 122 -19.41 1.52 -9.65
C THR A 122 -20.68 1.31 -8.85
N SER A 123 -21.80 1.88 -9.30
CA SER A 123 -23.09 1.72 -8.67
C SER A 123 -24.22 1.51 -9.68
N ALA A 124 -25.12 0.58 -9.38
CA ALA A 124 -26.35 0.42 -10.13
C ALA A 124 -27.30 1.63 -10.00
N ALA A 125 -27.04 2.55 -9.07
CA ALA A 125 -27.70 3.85 -9.01
C ALA A 125 -27.28 4.79 -10.14
N GLY A 126 -26.15 4.48 -10.83
CA GLY A 126 -25.62 5.25 -11.95
C GLY A 126 -24.70 6.40 -11.52
N VAL A 127 -24.19 6.37 -10.31
CA VAL A 127 -23.16 7.28 -9.82
C VAL A 127 -21.91 6.46 -9.59
N ASP A 128 -21.02 6.45 -10.58
CA ASP A 128 -19.70 5.83 -10.47
C ASP A 128 -18.70 6.88 -9.98
N ALA A 129 -17.63 6.42 -9.32
CA ALA A 129 -16.58 7.31 -8.85
C ALA A 129 -15.19 6.73 -9.16
N ALA A 130 -14.47 7.40 -10.04
CA ALA A 130 -13.07 7.12 -10.30
C ALA A 130 -12.18 7.68 -9.19
N LEU A 131 -10.99 7.14 -9.10
CA LEU A 131 -9.95 7.61 -8.20
C LEU A 131 -9.74 9.13 -8.35
N GLY A 132 -9.89 9.89 -7.25
CA GLY A 132 -9.83 11.36 -7.24
C GLY A 132 -11.16 12.09 -7.38
N GLU A 133 -12.26 11.41 -7.64
CA GLU A 133 -13.61 11.98 -7.68
C GLU A 133 -14.28 11.97 -6.29
N GLN A 134 -15.33 12.79 -6.12
CA GLN A 134 -15.97 13.01 -4.83
C GLN A 134 -16.56 11.75 -4.17
N GLY A 135 -17.13 10.84 -4.95
CA GLY A 135 -17.65 9.58 -4.43
C GLY A 135 -16.56 8.56 -4.03
N PHE A 136 -15.29 8.85 -4.31
CA PHE A 136 -14.15 7.99 -4.00
C PHE A 136 -13.32 8.62 -2.87
N ALA A 137 -13.44 8.08 -1.65
CA ALA A 137 -12.63 8.52 -0.53
C ALA A 137 -11.42 7.61 -0.29
N ILE A 138 -10.31 8.20 0.18
CA ILE A 138 -9.20 7.47 0.79
C ILE A 138 -9.21 7.79 2.29
N PHE A 139 -9.31 6.76 3.12
CA PHE A 139 -9.23 6.90 4.57
C PHE A 139 -7.80 7.17 5.01
N THR A 140 -7.63 8.08 5.95
CA THR A 140 -6.34 8.58 6.41
C THR A 140 -6.16 8.37 7.91
N LEU A 141 -4.89 8.35 8.37
CA LEU A 141 -4.55 8.12 9.78
C LEU A 141 -4.98 9.24 10.74
N ASN A 142 -5.41 10.38 10.21
CA ASN A 142 -5.96 11.47 11.03
C ASN A 142 -6.67 12.50 10.14
N ALA A 143 -7.63 13.21 10.74
CA ALA A 143 -8.42 14.27 10.11
C ALA A 143 -7.58 15.49 9.65
N ASN A 144 -6.29 15.55 9.92
CA ASN A 144 -5.42 16.67 9.57
C ASN A 144 -4.59 16.43 8.30
N GLY A 145 -4.93 15.41 7.52
CA GLY A 145 -4.43 15.23 6.16
C GLY A 145 -2.92 15.05 6.03
N SER A 146 -2.28 14.48 7.04
CA SER A 146 -0.90 14.04 6.84
C SER A 146 -0.93 12.94 5.81
N SER A 147 -0.34 13.22 4.64
CA SER A 147 -0.15 12.26 3.58
C SER A 147 0.31 10.92 4.16
N ASN A 148 -0.36 9.83 3.79
CA ASN A 148 0.05 8.47 4.13
C ASN A 148 1.32 8.09 3.37
N ILE A 149 2.34 8.93 3.43
CA ILE A 149 3.63 8.68 2.80
C ILE A 149 4.24 7.44 3.45
N GLY A 150 4.48 6.42 2.65
CA GLY A 150 5.11 5.19 3.09
C GLY A 150 4.13 4.16 3.69
N THR A 151 2.82 4.33 3.55
CA THR A 151 1.89 3.27 3.94
C THR A 151 1.88 2.12 2.93
N SER A 152 1.92 0.90 3.43
CA SER A 152 1.77 -0.30 2.61
C SER A 152 0.30 -0.69 2.35
N VAL A 153 -0.65 0.03 2.92
CA VAL A 153 -2.10 -0.23 2.76
C VAL A 153 -2.84 1.09 2.60
N VAL A 154 -3.67 1.17 1.57
CA VAL A 154 -4.64 2.24 1.36
C VAL A 154 -6.03 1.66 1.60
N TRP A 155 -6.82 2.35 2.39
CA TRP A 155 -8.23 2.05 2.63
C TRP A 155 -9.08 3.02 1.83
N MET A 156 -10.07 2.51 1.13
CA MET A 156 -10.90 3.25 0.20
C MET A 156 -12.37 3.03 0.55
N GLY A 157 -13.16 4.07 0.43
CA GLY A 157 -14.60 4.04 0.65
C GLY A 157 -15.34 4.70 -0.50
N PHE A 158 -16.54 4.22 -0.75
CA PHE A 158 -17.42 4.66 -1.80
C PHE A 158 -18.70 5.28 -1.23
N ASP A 159 -19.11 6.41 -1.81
CA ASP A 159 -20.41 7.04 -1.60
C ASP A 159 -21.17 6.98 -2.94
N ASP A 160 -22.23 6.15 -3.00
CA ASP A 160 -22.95 5.83 -4.25
C ASP A 160 -23.98 6.88 -4.64
N ASP A 161 -24.23 7.88 -3.81
CA ASP A 161 -25.06 9.06 -4.14
C ASP A 161 -24.22 10.31 -4.51
N GLY A 162 -22.90 10.16 -4.58
CA GLY A 162 -21.99 11.16 -5.13
C GLY A 162 -21.70 12.32 -4.17
N ALA A 163 -21.31 12.04 -2.93
CA ALA A 163 -21.09 13.04 -1.89
C ALA A 163 -22.37 13.87 -1.59
N GLY A 164 -23.45 13.15 -1.45
CA GLY A 164 -24.76 13.65 -1.10
C GLY A 164 -24.83 14.21 0.34
N PRO A 165 -26.02 14.35 0.91
CA PRO A 165 -26.14 15.01 2.19
C PRO A 165 -25.59 14.22 3.38
N ASP A 166 -25.26 12.95 3.25
CA ASP A 166 -24.68 12.13 4.31
C ASP A 166 -23.17 11.98 4.23
N ASP A 167 -22.56 12.03 3.03
CA ASP A 167 -21.09 12.06 2.80
C ASP A 167 -20.33 11.02 3.64
N ASN A 168 -20.89 9.79 3.77
CA ASN A 168 -20.36 8.78 4.69
C ASN A 168 -19.35 7.81 4.10
N HIS A 169 -19.34 7.58 2.79
CA HIS A 169 -18.39 6.73 2.05
C HIS A 169 -18.27 5.29 2.58
N ASP A 170 -19.38 4.71 3.07
CA ASP A 170 -19.42 3.32 3.57
C ASP A 170 -20.24 2.37 2.69
N ASP A 171 -20.73 2.86 1.56
CA ASP A 171 -21.47 2.05 0.61
C ASP A 171 -20.67 0.88 0.04
N LEU A 172 -19.34 0.99 0.02
CA LEU A 172 -18.41 -0.12 -0.23
C LEU A 172 -17.02 0.22 0.31
N ILE A 173 -16.46 -0.67 1.15
CA ILE A 173 -15.12 -0.54 1.70
C ILE A 173 -14.16 -1.54 1.04
N VAL A 174 -13.11 -1.01 0.43
CA VAL A 174 -12.04 -1.77 -0.22
C VAL A 174 -10.67 -1.33 0.33
N SER A 175 -9.72 -2.26 0.43
CA SER A 175 -8.32 -1.89 0.66
C SER A 175 -7.41 -2.40 -0.45
N ALA A 176 -6.36 -1.64 -0.71
CA ALA A 176 -5.25 -2.03 -1.57
C ALA A 176 -3.98 -2.17 -0.71
N ARG A 177 -3.34 -3.34 -0.75
CA ARG A 177 -2.10 -3.60 -0.04
C ARG A 177 -0.96 -3.72 -1.03
N PHE A 178 0.04 -2.87 -0.87
CA PHE A 178 1.29 -2.91 -1.62
C PHE A 178 2.33 -3.78 -0.92
N ALA A 179 2.99 -4.63 -1.71
CA ALA A 179 4.17 -5.39 -1.31
C ALA A 179 5.29 -5.09 -2.31
N SER A 180 6.33 -4.39 -1.87
CA SER A 180 7.50 -4.08 -2.69
C SER A 180 8.14 -5.37 -3.23
N ALA A 181 8.52 -5.36 -4.51
CA ALA A 181 9.42 -6.35 -5.07
C ALA A 181 10.81 -6.13 -4.45
N VAL A 182 11.03 -6.68 -3.26
CA VAL A 182 12.31 -6.55 -2.55
C VAL A 182 13.40 -7.11 -3.46
N PRO A 183 14.38 -6.30 -3.92
CA PRO A 183 15.56 -6.85 -4.56
C PRO A 183 16.17 -7.85 -3.59
N GLU A 184 16.47 -9.06 -4.04
CA GLU A 184 17.15 -10.05 -3.19
C GLU A 184 18.31 -9.36 -2.48
N PRO A 185 18.40 -9.38 -1.14
CA PRO A 185 19.33 -8.54 -0.44
C PRO A 185 20.73 -8.80 -1.00
N ALA A 186 21.46 -7.74 -1.33
CA ALA A 186 22.89 -7.83 -1.66
C ALA A 186 23.68 -8.65 -0.61
N THR A 187 23.06 -8.94 0.52
CA THR A 187 23.47 -9.86 1.58
C THR A 187 23.83 -11.24 1.05
N ILE A 188 23.09 -11.79 0.07
CA ILE A 188 23.43 -13.09 -0.53
C ILE A 188 24.69 -12.97 -1.36
N GLY A 189 24.82 -11.89 -2.14
CA GLY A 189 26.05 -11.59 -2.89
C GLY A 189 27.23 -11.33 -1.95
N LEU A 190 27.01 -10.58 -0.86
CA LEU A 190 28.04 -10.28 0.12
C LEU A 190 28.45 -11.53 0.92
N LEU A 191 27.49 -12.37 1.30
CA LEU A 191 27.75 -13.64 1.96
C LEU A 191 28.52 -14.58 1.04
N GLY A 192 28.12 -14.69 -0.24
CA GLY A 192 28.82 -15.46 -1.26
C GLY A 192 30.25 -14.97 -1.48
N ALA A 193 30.46 -13.67 -1.60
CA ALA A 193 31.77 -13.05 -1.72
C ALA A 193 32.64 -13.26 -0.45
N GLY A 194 32.02 -13.15 0.73
CA GLY A 194 32.69 -13.43 2.01
C GLY A 194 33.17 -14.88 2.14
N LEU A 195 32.30 -15.83 1.82
CA LEU A 195 32.65 -17.26 1.83
C LEU A 195 33.73 -17.62 0.79
N ALA A 196 33.63 -17.06 -0.41
CA ALA A 196 34.65 -17.22 -1.45
C ALA A 196 36.00 -16.65 -1.01
N GLY A 197 36.01 -15.47 -0.39
CA GLY A 197 37.19 -14.87 0.21
C GLY A 197 37.83 -15.73 1.28
N LEU A 198 37.02 -16.23 2.22
CA LEU A 198 37.51 -17.13 3.29
C LEU A 198 38.10 -18.43 2.69
N GLY A 199 37.44 -19.01 1.70
CA GLY A 199 37.93 -20.20 0.98
C GLY A 199 39.28 -19.96 0.31
N PHE A 200 39.48 -18.80 -0.32
CA PHE A 200 40.74 -18.40 -0.94
C PHE A 200 41.88 -18.26 0.07
N PHE A 201 41.61 -17.60 1.22
CA PHE A 201 42.59 -17.46 2.30
C PHE A 201 42.96 -18.81 2.94
N ALA A 202 41.98 -19.70 3.16
CA ALA A 202 42.23 -21.03 3.69
C ALA A 202 43.12 -21.90 2.77
N ARG A 203 42.92 -21.79 1.45
CA ARG A 203 43.72 -22.49 0.46
C ARG A 203 45.17 -21.96 0.44
N ARG A 204 45.38 -20.66 0.55
CA ARG A 204 46.71 -20.07 0.55
C ARG A 204 47.55 -20.45 1.77
N ARG A 205 46.92 -20.70 2.92
CA ARG A 205 47.61 -21.16 4.14
C ARG A 205 48.08 -22.60 4.07
N ARG A 206 47.53 -23.44 3.17
CA ARG A 206 47.93 -24.85 2.98
C ARG A 206 49.09 -25.01 2.01
N MET A 207 49.47 -23.95 1.29
CA MET A 207 50.55 -23.98 0.30
C MET A 207 51.85 -23.34 0.79
N CYS A 208 51.91 -22.90 2.05
CA CYS A 208 53.10 -22.49 2.78
C CYS A 208 53.39 -23.47 3.92
#